data_f02f466503cd4af57c04f25113eb7d58
#
_entry.id   f02f466503cd4af57c04f25113eb7d58
#
_cell.length_a   1.000
_cell.length_b   1.000
_cell.length_c   1.000
_cell.angle_alpha   90.00
_cell.angle_beta   90.00
_cell.angle_gamma   90.00
#
_symmetry.space_group_name_H-M   'P 1'
#
loop_
_entity.id
_entity.type
_entity.pdbx_description
1 polymer ?
#
loop_
_entity_poly.entity_id
_entity_poly.type
_entity_poly.pdbx_seq_one_letter_code
_entity_poly.pdbx_strand_id
1 'polypeptide(L)'
;YGRGLEHMVDMGKLLRPISLVIKWLMDFLHRFIPNYGVVIILLSVITKFLFYRLTHKSFKSMKDMQRIQPEIKALQEKYKNNKEQLQKATMDLYKKHGVNPLGGCLPLLLQMPVFFALYRVLRGAVELRGAGFVGWIDDLSTMDVAYRLPFEIPLVGGFIDNSISVLPILMGVSMWIQQKLGGSGMG
;
A
#
# COMPACT_ATOMS: atom_id res chain seq x y z
N TYR A 1 -24.64 12.56 -17.33
CA TYR A 1 -24.17 11.52 -16.38
C TYR A 1 -23.31 10.40 -17.01
N GLY A 2 -22.91 10.50 -18.31
CA GLY A 2 -22.21 9.41 -19.03
C GLY A 2 -20.67 9.51 -19.08
N ARG A 3 -20.07 10.67 -18.92
CA ARG A 3 -18.64 10.89 -19.24
C ARG A 3 -17.61 10.41 -18.20
N GLY A 4 -18.03 10.14 -16.97
CA GLY A 4 -17.14 9.63 -15.91
C GLY A 4 -16.98 8.10 -15.92
N LEU A 5 -17.92 7.37 -16.50
CA LEU A 5 -17.92 5.91 -16.51
C LEU A 5 -17.00 5.33 -17.59
N GLU A 6 -16.76 6.06 -18.68
CA GLU A 6 -15.88 5.59 -19.77
C GLU A 6 -14.42 5.48 -19.32
N HIS A 7 -13.90 6.41 -18.52
CA HIS A 7 -12.57 6.33 -17.94
C HIS A 7 -12.42 5.22 -16.89
N MET A 8 -13.50 4.88 -16.19
CA MET A 8 -13.51 3.73 -15.27
C MET A 8 -13.55 2.39 -16.04
N VAL A 9 -14.17 2.38 -17.23
CA VAL A 9 -14.21 1.20 -18.11
C VAL A 9 -12.83 0.93 -18.72
N ASP A 10 -12.07 1.95 -19.09
CA ASP A 10 -10.72 1.80 -19.65
C ASP A 10 -9.72 1.31 -18.60
N MET A 11 -9.78 1.81 -17.37
CA MET A 11 -9.04 1.20 -16.25
C MET A 11 -9.47 -0.25 -16.00
N GLY A 12 -10.73 -0.58 -16.22
CA GLY A 12 -11.24 -1.95 -16.15
C GLY A 12 -10.60 -2.90 -17.16
N LYS A 13 -10.33 -2.44 -18.39
CA LYS A 13 -9.64 -3.23 -19.43
C LYS A 13 -8.19 -3.49 -19.09
N LEU A 14 -7.47 -2.50 -18.53
CA LEU A 14 -6.08 -2.66 -18.10
C LEU A 14 -5.95 -3.57 -16.87
N LEU A 15 -6.87 -3.46 -15.92
CA LEU A 15 -6.85 -4.23 -14.67
C LEU A 15 -7.40 -5.66 -14.85
N ARG A 16 -8.20 -5.91 -15.91
CA ARG A 16 -8.81 -7.21 -16.16
C ARG A 16 -7.79 -8.36 -16.24
N PRO A 17 -6.70 -8.28 -17.03
CA PRO A 17 -5.73 -9.38 -17.08
C PRO A 17 -5.06 -9.61 -15.73
N ILE A 18 -4.74 -8.56 -15.00
CA ILE A 18 -4.14 -8.67 -13.66
C ILE A 18 -5.12 -9.34 -12.69
N SER A 19 -6.38 -8.92 -12.70
CA SER A 19 -7.43 -9.51 -11.85
C SER A 19 -7.68 -10.99 -12.19
N LEU A 20 -7.64 -11.38 -13.47
CA LEU A 20 -7.79 -12.77 -13.88
C LEU A 20 -6.62 -13.64 -13.40
N VAL A 21 -5.38 -13.13 -13.49
CA VAL A 21 -4.20 -13.84 -12.99
C VAL A 21 -4.28 -14.00 -11.47
N ILE A 22 -4.67 -12.95 -10.75
CA ILE A 22 -4.84 -13.00 -9.28
C ILE A 22 -5.92 -14.01 -8.91
N LYS A 23 -7.08 -13.98 -9.58
CA LYS A 23 -8.16 -14.93 -9.31
C LYS A 23 -7.72 -16.36 -9.62
N TRP A 24 -7.13 -16.60 -10.77
CA TRP A 24 -6.62 -17.92 -11.13
C TRP A 24 -5.61 -18.44 -10.10
N LEU A 25 -4.69 -17.59 -9.65
CA LEU A 25 -3.70 -17.97 -8.64
C LEU A 25 -4.37 -18.26 -7.29
N MET A 26 -5.39 -17.48 -6.91
CA MET A 26 -6.16 -17.70 -5.69
C MET A 26 -6.91 -19.05 -5.74
N ASP A 27 -7.58 -19.33 -6.85
CA ASP A 27 -8.31 -20.59 -7.05
C ASP A 27 -7.35 -21.79 -7.10
N PHE A 28 -6.19 -21.62 -7.72
CA PHE A 28 -5.13 -22.63 -7.77
C PHE A 28 -4.60 -22.96 -6.36
N LEU A 29 -4.26 -21.95 -5.57
CA LEU A 29 -3.77 -22.13 -4.20
C LEU A 29 -4.84 -22.77 -3.30
N HIS A 30 -6.11 -22.38 -3.49
CA HIS A 30 -7.21 -22.92 -2.70
C HIS A 30 -7.43 -24.41 -2.89
N ARG A 31 -7.07 -24.98 -4.04
CA ARG A 31 -7.13 -26.44 -4.27
C ARG A 31 -6.24 -27.22 -3.32
N PHE A 32 -5.13 -26.64 -2.87
CA PHE A 32 -4.18 -27.27 -1.97
C PHE A 32 -4.41 -26.89 -0.51
N ILE A 33 -4.95 -25.70 -0.27
CA ILE A 33 -5.13 -25.13 1.07
C ILE A 33 -6.58 -24.65 1.21
N PRO A 34 -7.43 -25.42 1.91
CA PRO A 34 -8.86 -25.12 2.02
C PRO A 34 -9.17 -23.96 2.98
N ASN A 35 -8.26 -22.99 3.10
CA ASN A 35 -8.42 -21.78 3.93
C ASN A 35 -8.05 -20.53 3.13
N TYR A 36 -9.07 -19.73 2.80
CA TYR A 36 -8.90 -18.52 2.01
C TYR A 36 -8.00 -17.46 2.66
N GLY A 37 -8.01 -17.34 3.98
CA GLY A 37 -7.12 -16.41 4.69
C GLY A 37 -5.64 -16.77 4.48
N VAL A 38 -5.30 -18.05 4.57
CA VAL A 38 -3.93 -18.53 4.28
C VAL A 38 -3.59 -18.31 2.80
N VAL A 39 -4.53 -18.53 1.90
CA VAL A 39 -4.36 -18.28 0.47
C VAL A 39 -4.05 -16.81 0.19
N ILE A 40 -4.74 -15.86 0.84
CA ILE A 40 -4.49 -14.42 0.72
C ILE A 40 -3.09 -14.06 1.22
N ILE A 41 -2.64 -14.65 2.33
CA ILE A 41 -1.29 -14.45 2.85
C ILE A 41 -0.24 -14.95 1.85
N LEU A 42 -0.41 -16.16 1.32
CA LEU A 42 0.50 -16.72 0.32
C LEU A 42 0.52 -15.89 -0.97
N LEU A 43 -0.63 -15.44 -1.44
CA LEU A 43 -0.74 -14.53 -2.59
C LEU A 43 0.04 -13.24 -2.34
N SER A 44 -0.04 -12.68 -1.12
CA SER A 44 0.71 -11.49 -0.73
C SER A 44 2.21 -11.74 -0.71
N VAL A 45 2.66 -12.90 -0.22
CA VAL A 45 4.08 -13.30 -0.21
C VAL A 45 4.61 -13.46 -1.64
N ILE A 46 3.86 -14.16 -2.51
CA ILE A 46 4.23 -14.36 -3.92
C ILE A 46 4.35 -13.00 -4.63
N THR A 47 3.38 -12.11 -4.43
CA THR A 47 3.40 -10.77 -4.99
C THR A 47 4.62 -9.98 -4.52
N LYS A 48 4.95 -10.02 -3.22
CA LYS A 48 6.15 -9.36 -2.68
C LYS A 48 7.43 -9.95 -3.25
N PHE A 49 7.49 -11.26 -3.42
CA PHE A 49 8.66 -11.92 -4.00
C PHE A 49 8.86 -11.54 -5.47
N LEU A 50 7.79 -11.47 -6.25
CA LEU A 50 7.81 -11.05 -7.65
C LEU A 50 8.37 -9.62 -7.80
N PHE A 51 7.96 -8.70 -6.92
CA PHE A 51 8.38 -7.30 -6.94
C PHE A 51 9.64 -7.02 -6.11
N TYR A 52 10.27 -8.04 -5.51
CA TYR A 52 11.41 -7.87 -4.61
C TYR A 52 12.57 -7.09 -5.24
N ARG A 53 12.99 -7.48 -6.46
CA ARG A 53 14.10 -6.80 -7.16
C ARG A 53 13.83 -5.31 -7.39
N LEU A 54 12.60 -4.99 -7.78
CA LEU A 54 12.20 -3.61 -8.05
C LEU A 54 12.11 -2.80 -6.75
N THR A 55 11.51 -3.37 -5.73
CA THR A 55 11.40 -2.78 -4.40
C THR A 55 12.78 -2.54 -3.78
N HIS A 56 13.71 -3.49 -3.89
CA HIS A 56 15.09 -3.34 -3.41
C HIS A 56 15.81 -2.18 -4.12
N LYS A 57 15.68 -2.06 -5.44
CA LYS A 57 16.27 -0.95 -6.22
C LYS A 57 15.71 0.40 -5.79
N SER A 58 14.43 0.46 -5.48
CA SER A 58 13.76 1.66 -4.99
C SER A 58 14.17 2.04 -3.58
N PHE A 59 14.33 1.08 -2.67
CA PHE A 59 14.88 1.34 -1.33
C PHE A 59 16.29 1.91 -1.39
N LYS A 60 17.14 1.44 -2.33
CA LYS A 60 18.46 2.02 -2.54
C LYS A 60 18.34 3.49 -2.95
N SER A 61 17.50 3.81 -3.95
CA SER A 61 17.27 5.20 -4.37
C SER A 61 16.75 6.08 -3.24
N MET A 62 15.89 5.55 -2.37
CA MET A 62 15.37 6.26 -1.20
C MET A 62 16.47 6.55 -0.16
N LYS A 63 17.39 5.61 0.08
CA LYS A 63 18.56 5.83 0.95
C LYS A 63 19.51 6.88 0.38
N ASP A 64 19.74 6.85 -0.93
CA ASP A 64 20.59 7.85 -1.59
C ASP A 64 19.96 9.25 -1.50
N MET A 65 18.62 9.34 -1.62
CA MET A 65 17.87 10.58 -1.37
C MET A 65 18.04 11.09 0.08
N GLN A 66 18.00 10.20 1.07
CA GLN A 66 18.19 10.56 2.47
C GLN A 66 19.58 11.12 2.76
N ARG A 67 20.62 10.62 2.07
CA ARG A 67 22.00 11.12 2.23
C ARG A 67 22.16 12.56 1.83
N ILE A 68 21.41 13.03 0.85
CA ILE A 68 21.48 14.42 0.35
C ILE A 68 20.47 15.35 1.02
N GLN A 69 19.64 14.84 1.93
CA GLN A 69 18.66 15.63 2.70
C GLN A 69 19.28 16.85 3.41
N PRO A 70 20.44 16.74 4.10
CA PRO A 70 21.04 17.91 4.74
C PRO A 70 21.46 18.99 3.73
N GLU A 71 21.93 18.60 2.55
CA GLU A 71 22.28 19.57 1.50
C GLU A 71 21.01 20.24 0.93
N ILE A 72 19.91 19.50 0.80
CA ILE A 72 18.61 20.06 0.40
C ILE A 72 18.12 21.09 1.43
N LYS A 73 18.23 20.79 2.72
CA LYS A 73 17.86 21.74 3.79
C LYS A 73 18.71 23.02 3.71
N ALA A 74 20.01 22.89 3.50
CA ALA A 74 20.89 24.05 3.31
C ALA A 74 20.51 24.90 2.09
N LEU A 75 20.12 24.26 0.97
CA LEU A 75 19.61 24.97 -0.21
C LEU A 75 18.27 25.67 0.07
N GLN A 76 17.39 25.04 0.82
CA GLN A 76 16.11 25.64 1.24
C GLN A 76 16.32 26.90 2.09
N GLU A 77 17.29 26.87 3.00
CA GLU A 77 17.64 28.04 3.80
C GLU A 77 18.28 29.15 2.95
N LYS A 78 19.17 28.78 2.04
CA LYS A 78 19.88 29.72 1.15
C LYS A 78 18.94 30.43 0.18
N TYR A 79 17.96 29.71 -0.37
CA TYR A 79 17.05 30.23 -1.41
C TYR A 79 15.61 30.42 -0.90
N LYS A 80 15.43 30.73 0.39
CA LYS A 80 14.12 30.88 1.06
C LYS A 80 13.14 31.79 0.32
N ASN A 81 13.64 32.85 -0.32
CA ASN A 81 12.82 33.85 -1.01
C ASN A 81 12.75 33.66 -2.52
N ASN A 82 13.41 32.67 -3.09
CA ASN A 82 13.43 32.42 -4.53
C ASN A 82 13.19 30.96 -4.88
N LYS A 83 11.91 30.62 -5.05
CA LYS A 83 11.45 29.25 -5.32
C LYS A 83 12.04 28.70 -6.63
N GLU A 84 12.23 29.55 -7.64
CA GLU A 84 12.72 29.13 -8.95
C GLU A 84 14.21 28.72 -8.87
N GLN A 85 15.03 29.50 -8.17
CA GLN A 85 16.43 29.16 -7.93
C GLN A 85 16.58 27.95 -7.03
N LEU A 86 15.71 27.78 -6.02
CA LEU A 86 15.67 26.60 -5.18
C LEU A 86 15.40 25.34 -6.00
N GLN A 87 14.41 25.38 -6.89
CA GLN A 87 14.07 24.24 -7.74
C GLN A 87 15.21 23.85 -8.68
N LYS A 88 15.86 24.83 -9.32
CA LYS A 88 17.04 24.61 -10.19
C LYS A 88 18.18 24.00 -9.39
N ALA A 89 18.55 24.60 -8.26
CA ALA A 89 19.64 24.13 -7.41
C ALA A 89 19.38 22.72 -6.86
N THR A 90 18.14 22.41 -6.49
CA THR A 90 17.76 21.07 -6.05
C THR A 90 17.88 20.05 -7.18
N MET A 91 17.45 20.39 -8.39
CA MET A 91 17.58 19.51 -9.55
C MET A 91 19.04 19.26 -9.92
N ASP A 92 19.89 20.29 -9.86
CA ASP A 92 21.33 20.17 -10.11
C ASP A 92 22.01 19.33 -9.03
N LEU A 93 21.57 19.45 -7.76
CA LEU A 93 22.03 18.60 -6.67
C LEU A 93 21.72 17.12 -6.95
N TYR A 94 20.48 16.80 -7.38
CA TYR A 94 20.09 15.44 -7.75
C TYR A 94 20.95 14.89 -8.88
N LYS A 95 21.20 15.69 -9.92
CA LYS A 95 22.07 15.32 -11.05
C LYS A 95 23.51 15.07 -10.58
N LYS A 96 24.05 15.97 -9.75
CA LYS A 96 25.42 15.87 -9.22
C LYS A 96 25.65 14.57 -8.45
N HIS A 97 24.67 14.16 -7.64
CA HIS A 97 24.75 12.93 -6.83
C HIS A 97 24.22 11.69 -7.56
N GLY A 98 23.73 11.82 -8.80
CA GLY A 98 23.15 10.71 -9.58
C GLY A 98 21.90 10.12 -8.96
N VAL A 99 21.17 10.89 -8.13
CA VAL A 99 19.98 10.45 -7.43
C VAL A 99 18.74 10.74 -8.24
N ASN A 100 17.91 9.73 -8.45
CA ASN A 100 16.62 9.89 -9.13
C ASN A 100 15.49 10.05 -8.12
N PRO A 101 14.85 11.23 -8.03
CA PRO A 101 13.74 11.46 -7.09
C PRO A 101 12.53 10.56 -7.36
N LEU A 102 12.31 10.13 -8.61
CA LEU A 102 11.23 9.22 -8.98
C LEU A 102 11.52 7.77 -8.59
N GLY A 103 12.77 7.43 -8.31
CA GLY A 103 13.15 6.06 -7.93
C GLY A 103 12.51 5.60 -6.62
N GLY A 104 12.29 6.52 -5.68
CA GLY A 104 11.66 6.24 -4.39
C GLY A 104 10.15 5.97 -4.46
N CYS A 105 9.42 6.63 -5.38
CA CYS A 105 7.97 6.45 -5.52
C CYS A 105 7.57 5.36 -6.54
N LEU A 106 8.53 4.83 -7.30
CA LEU A 106 8.28 3.82 -8.33
C LEU A 106 7.54 2.57 -7.81
N PRO A 107 7.85 2.01 -6.61
CA PRO A 107 7.07 0.89 -6.08
C PRO A 107 5.60 1.24 -5.84
N LEU A 108 5.33 2.45 -5.36
CA LEU A 108 3.96 2.89 -5.11
C LEU A 108 3.16 2.95 -6.42
N LEU A 109 3.74 3.53 -7.48
CA LEU A 109 3.10 3.61 -8.79
C LEU A 109 2.81 2.24 -9.39
N LEU A 110 3.73 1.28 -9.23
CA LEU A 110 3.54 -0.08 -9.70
C LEU A 110 2.56 -0.88 -8.82
N GLN A 111 2.55 -0.59 -7.52
CA GLN A 111 1.67 -1.25 -6.56
C GLN A 111 0.20 -0.85 -6.74
N MET A 112 -0.09 0.37 -7.23
CA MET A 112 -1.46 0.87 -7.40
C MET A 112 -2.31 -0.03 -8.31
N PRO A 113 -1.88 -0.41 -9.55
CA PRO A 113 -2.65 -1.34 -10.38
C PRO A 113 -2.88 -2.70 -9.70
N VAL A 114 -1.87 -3.23 -9.01
CA VAL A 114 -1.98 -4.51 -8.28
C VAL A 114 -2.97 -4.39 -7.12
N PHE A 115 -2.90 -3.28 -6.37
CA PHE A 115 -3.82 -3.02 -5.28
C PHE A 115 -5.28 -2.94 -5.77
N PHE A 116 -5.56 -2.18 -6.82
CA PHE A 116 -6.90 -2.08 -7.38
C PHE A 116 -7.40 -3.40 -7.95
N ALA A 117 -6.53 -4.18 -8.60
CA ALA A 117 -6.87 -5.49 -9.10
C ALA A 117 -7.21 -6.46 -7.96
N LEU A 118 -6.38 -6.50 -6.91
CA LEU A 118 -6.60 -7.31 -5.72
C LEU A 118 -7.89 -6.89 -4.99
N TYR A 119 -8.09 -5.60 -4.77
CA TYR A 119 -9.31 -5.06 -4.17
C TYR A 119 -10.57 -5.49 -4.94
N ARG A 120 -10.52 -5.42 -6.26
CA ARG A 120 -11.64 -5.83 -7.12
C ARG A 120 -11.92 -7.33 -7.02
N VAL A 121 -10.88 -8.15 -7.00
CA VAL A 121 -11.00 -9.62 -6.86
C VAL A 121 -11.58 -9.97 -5.50
N LEU A 122 -11.02 -9.44 -4.41
CA LEU A 122 -11.49 -9.74 -3.06
C LEU A 122 -12.90 -9.25 -2.81
N ARG A 123 -13.25 -8.05 -3.26
CA ARG A 123 -14.62 -7.52 -3.12
C ARG A 123 -15.65 -8.30 -3.94
N GLY A 124 -15.25 -8.85 -5.10
CA GLY A 124 -16.10 -9.64 -5.97
C GLY A 124 -16.12 -11.13 -5.64
N ALA A 125 -15.24 -11.61 -4.78
CA ALA A 125 -15.13 -13.01 -4.41
C ALA A 125 -16.28 -13.42 -3.47
N VAL A 126 -17.26 -14.11 -4.02
CA VAL A 126 -18.39 -14.64 -3.23
C VAL A 126 -17.89 -15.76 -2.28
N GLU A 127 -16.81 -16.39 -2.64
CA GLU A 127 -16.16 -17.50 -1.92
C GLU A 127 -15.57 -17.06 -0.57
N LEU A 128 -15.35 -15.77 -0.36
CA LEU A 128 -14.88 -15.22 0.92
C LEU A 128 -16.00 -15.00 1.94
N ARG A 129 -17.26 -15.05 1.50
CA ARG A 129 -18.41 -14.86 2.39
C ARG A 129 -18.61 -16.10 3.27
N GLY A 130 -18.56 -15.90 4.59
CA GLY A 130 -18.62 -16.98 5.55
C GLY A 130 -17.37 -17.87 5.59
N ALA A 131 -16.28 -17.46 4.89
CA ALA A 131 -15.02 -18.17 4.97
C ALA A 131 -14.27 -17.73 6.23
N GLY A 132 -14.12 -18.62 7.19
CA GLY A 132 -13.33 -18.40 8.41
C GLY A 132 -11.82 -18.39 8.11
N PHE A 133 -11.07 -17.71 8.97
CA PHE A 133 -9.61 -17.75 8.91
C PHE A 133 -9.02 -18.45 10.15
N VAL A 134 -8.61 -17.70 11.14
CA VAL A 134 -8.03 -18.19 12.40
C VAL A 134 -8.43 -17.27 13.55
N GLY A 135 -8.67 -17.87 14.73
CA GLY A 135 -8.96 -17.16 15.97
C GLY A 135 -10.37 -16.54 15.96
N TRP A 136 -10.45 -15.22 15.96
CA TRP A 136 -11.70 -14.45 16.02
C TRP A 136 -12.26 -14.05 14.64
N ILE A 137 -11.59 -14.41 13.55
CA ILE A 137 -12.00 -14.07 12.19
C ILE A 137 -12.85 -15.23 11.63
N ASP A 138 -14.15 -15.13 11.83
CA ASP A 138 -15.11 -16.15 11.39
C ASP A 138 -15.58 -15.93 9.95
N ASP A 139 -15.47 -14.70 9.44
CA ASP A 139 -15.87 -14.32 8.09
C ASP A 139 -14.92 -13.25 7.51
N LEU A 140 -14.20 -13.62 6.46
CA LEU A 140 -13.26 -12.73 5.75
C LEU A 140 -13.94 -11.60 4.95
N SER A 141 -15.27 -11.66 4.79
CA SER A 141 -16.04 -10.64 4.07
C SER A 141 -16.57 -9.53 4.98
N THR A 142 -16.51 -9.73 6.29
CA THR A 142 -16.98 -8.78 7.29
C THR A 142 -15.83 -8.04 7.97
N MET A 143 -16.16 -7.03 8.78
CA MET A 143 -15.16 -6.34 9.57
C MET A 143 -14.57 -7.27 10.63
N ASP A 144 -13.26 -7.16 10.84
CA ASP A 144 -12.54 -7.81 11.93
C ASP A 144 -12.99 -7.23 13.28
N VAL A 145 -13.86 -7.95 13.98
CA VAL A 145 -14.35 -7.58 15.33
C VAL A 145 -13.80 -8.56 16.35
N ALA A 146 -12.69 -8.17 17.00
CA ALA A 146 -12.11 -8.99 18.06
C ALA A 146 -12.81 -8.77 19.40
N TYR A 147 -13.28 -7.56 19.68
CA TYR A 147 -13.99 -7.23 20.92
C TYR A 147 -15.00 -6.11 20.69
N ARG A 148 -16.21 -6.26 21.22
CA ARG A 148 -17.22 -5.21 21.22
C ARG A 148 -17.20 -4.46 22.55
N LEU A 149 -17.03 -3.15 22.48
CA LEU A 149 -17.03 -2.28 23.65
C LEU A 149 -18.47 -2.17 24.21
N PRO A 150 -18.65 -2.27 25.54
CA PRO A 150 -19.96 -2.15 26.17
C PRO A 150 -20.47 -0.69 26.30
N PHE A 151 -19.69 0.29 25.82
CA PHE A 151 -20.02 1.72 25.86
C PHE A 151 -19.83 2.38 24.51
N GLU A 152 -20.68 3.34 24.19
CA GLU A 152 -20.60 4.14 22.96
C GLU A 152 -19.55 5.24 23.12
N ILE A 153 -18.62 5.35 22.17
CA ILE A 153 -17.65 6.43 22.11
C ILE A 153 -18.30 7.60 21.36
N PRO A 154 -18.68 8.70 22.03
CA PRO A 154 -19.56 9.72 21.46
C PRO A 154 -18.95 10.51 20.29
N LEU A 155 -17.63 10.45 20.08
CA LEU A 155 -16.93 11.20 19.02
C LEU A 155 -16.62 10.34 17.79
N VAL A 156 -16.57 9.02 17.94
CA VAL A 156 -16.08 8.07 16.91
C VAL A 156 -17.17 7.05 16.55
N GLY A 157 -18.16 6.88 17.40
CA GLY A 157 -19.23 5.88 17.24
C GLY A 157 -20.14 6.06 16.02
N GLY A 158 -20.08 7.22 15.33
CA GLY A 158 -20.79 7.43 14.06
C GLY A 158 -20.05 6.89 12.83
N PHE A 159 -18.75 6.59 12.95
CA PHE A 159 -17.90 6.11 11.85
C PHE A 159 -17.31 4.72 12.09
N ILE A 160 -17.20 4.31 13.35
CA ILE A 160 -16.63 3.03 13.75
C ILE A 160 -17.67 2.38 14.68
N ASP A 161 -18.19 1.23 14.27
CA ASP A 161 -18.96 0.37 15.16
C ASP A 161 -18.15 0.20 16.45
N ASN A 162 -18.80 0.22 17.62
CA ASN A 162 -18.15 0.13 18.94
C ASN A 162 -17.35 -1.18 19.14
N SER A 163 -16.50 -1.47 18.17
CA SER A 163 -15.73 -2.70 18.06
C SER A 163 -14.24 -2.41 17.89
N ILE A 164 -13.43 -3.19 18.57
CA ILE A 164 -11.98 -3.15 18.40
C ILE A 164 -11.61 -4.12 17.28
N SER A 165 -11.09 -3.55 16.19
CA SER A 165 -10.52 -4.28 15.07
C SER A 165 -9.01 -4.40 15.25
N VAL A 166 -8.49 -5.62 15.27
CA VAL A 166 -7.05 -5.89 15.51
C VAL A 166 -6.22 -5.67 14.24
N LEU A 167 -6.75 -6.03 13.08
CA LEU A 167 -6.02 -5.92 11.81
C LEU A 167 -5.61 -4.47 11.46
N PRO A 168 -6.46 -3.44 11.59
CA PRO A 168 -6.06 -2.06 11.39
C PRO A 168 -4.97 -1.59 12.37
N ILE A 169 -5.01 -2.05 13.63
CA ILE A 169 -3.99 -1.73 14.63
C ILE A 169 -2.65 -2.34 14.23
N LEU A 170 -2.64 -3.63 13.86
CA LEU A 170 -1.44 -4.31 13.36
C LEU A 170 -0.87 -3.63 12.12
N MET A 171 -1.75 -3.18 11.21
CA MET A 171 -1.35 -2.41 10.03
C MET A 171 -0.67 -1.10 10.43
N GLY A 172 -1.25 -0.33 11.36
CA GLY A 172 -0.68 0.91 11.86
C GLY A 172 0.69 0.72 12.51
N VAL A 173 0.82 -0.29 13.38
CA VAL A 173 2.10 -0.67 14.02
C VAL A 173 3.13 -1.09 12.96
N SER A 174 2.75 -1.91 11.99
CA SER A 174 3.61 -2.34 10.90
C SER A 174 4.10 -1.16 10.05
N MET A 175 3.22 -0.22 9.72
CA MET A 175 3.59 1.01 9.01
C MET A 175 4.55 1.88 9.80
N TRP A 176 4.33 2.03 11.11
CA TRP A 176 5.21 2.79 11.98
C TRP A 176 6.62 2.16 12.07
N ILE A 177 6.69 0.83 12.22
CA ILE A 177 7.96 0.09 12.20
C ILE A 177 8.67 0.30 10.84
N GLN A 178 7.95 0.17 9.73
CA GLN A 178 8.50 0.38 8.39
C GLN A 178 9.07 1.80 8.22
N GLN A 179 8.38 2.82 8.72
CA GLN A 179 8.86 4.20 8.70
C GLN A 179 10.15 4.35 9.52
N LYS A 180 10.21 3.79 10.72
CA LYS A 180 11.43 3.83 11.55
C LYS A 180 12.61 3.10 10.90
N LEU A 181 12.39 1.92 10.36
CA LEU A 181 13.44 1.12 9.71
C LEU A 181 13.83 1.68 8.34
N GLY A 182 12.87 2.27 7.61
CA GLY A 182 13.09 2.91 6.33
C GLY A 182 13.80 4.26 6.40
N GLY A 183 14.06 4.75 7.63
CA GLY A 183 14.79 6.01 7.85
C GLY A 183 14.01 7.22 7.33
N SER A 184 12.76 7.36 7.71
CA SER A 184 12.03 8.61 7.48
C SER A 184 12.64 9.71 8.35
N GLY A 185 13.64 10.38 7.83
CA GLY A 185 14.14 11.64 8.36
C GLY A 185 13.13 12.77 8.10
N MET A 186 11.95 12.67 8.67
CA MET A 186 11.07 13.80 8.90
C MET A 186 11.06 14.05 10.40
N GLY A 187 12.02 14.79 10.85
CA GLY A 187 12.16 15.45 12.13
C GLY A 187 12.76 16.82 11.89
#